data_93db8744fbefcf91a100908e31a94cae
#
_entry.id   93db8744fbefcf91a100908e31a94cae
#
_cell.length_a   1.000
_cell.length_b   1.000
_cell.length_c   1.000
_cell.angle_alpha   90.00
_cell.angle_beta   90.00
_cell.angle_gamma   90.00
#
_symmetry.space_group_name_H-M   'P 1'
#
loop_
_entity.id
_entity.type
_entity.pdbx_description
1 polymer ?
#
loop_
_entity_poly.entity_id
_entity_poly.type
_entity_poly.pdbx_seq_one_letter_code
_entity_poly.pdbx_strand_id
1 'polypeptide(L)'
;RQRICSRQENMSLYRVILRSGASPEGNIRLNQQLSDQRCTVLQSYIQERLSLPDSAFVSLSLGESWEELSSLVRDSDMPFREEALSILRDTPIWVTRNGAVVDSRKRQLMNLRGGRVWRYMLEHFFPELRNCSVIICELESVITGKDGKCHSPSKKVEPADTVIIRNT
;
A
#
# COMPACT_ATOMS: atom_id res chain seq x y z
N ARG A 1 -9.85 -49.68 3.89
CA ARG A 1 -9.22 -48.75 2.90
C ARG A 1 -10.10 -47.51 2.82
N GLN A 2 -9.78 -46.47 3.57
CA GLN A 2 -10.38 -45.13 3.47
C GLN A 2 -9.87 -44.50 2.17
N ARG A 3 -10.77 -44.19 1.25
CA ARG A 3 -10.49 -43.31 0.11
C ARG A 3 -10.43 -41.87 0.64
N ILE A 4 -9.23 -41.33 0.73
CA ILE A 4 -9.02 -39.90 0.90
C ILE A 4 -9.39 -39.27 -0.45
N CYS A 5 -10.57 -38.65 -0.52
CA CYS A 5 -10.94 -37.79 -1.64
C CYS A 5 -10.08 -36.51 -1.50
N SER A 6 -9.05 -36.36 -2.31
CA SER A 6 -8.33 -35.12 -2.46
C SER A 6 -9.28 -34.07 -3.06
N ARG A 7 -9.80 -33.18 -2.23
CA ARG A 7 -10.56 -32.02 -2.64
C ARG A 7 -9.57 -31.07 -3.32
N GLN A 8 -9.61 -31.00 -4.62
CA GLN A 8 -8.87 -30.00 -5.38
C GLN A 8 -9.68 -28.69 -5.27
N GLU A 9 -9.25 -27.78 -4.37
CA GLU A 9 -9.81 -26.45 -4.27
C GLU A 9 -9.22 -25.63 -5.43
N ASN A 10 -10.04 -25.28 -6.40
CA ASN A 10 -9.67 -24.36 -7.46
C ASN A 10 -9.81 -22.94 -6.93
N MET A 11 -8.69 -22.24 -6.78
CA MET A 11 -8.64 -20.83 -6.43
C MET A 11 -8.78 -20.00 -7.70
N SER A 12 -9.67 -19.00 -7.69
CA SER A 12 -9.82 -18.02 -8.76
C SER A 12 -9.48 -16.63 -8.23
N LEU A 13 -8.65 -15.91 -8.99
CA LEU A 13 -8.33 -14.50 -8.69
C LEU A 13 -9.53 -13.65 -9.14
N TYR A 14 -10.15 -12.92 -8.21
CA TYR A 14 -11.30 -12.07 -8.54
C TYR A 14 -11.03 -10.59 -8.38
N ARG A 15 -10.04 -10.20 -7.59
CA ARG A 15 -9.68 -8.80 -7.38
C ARG A 15 -8.18 -8.60 -7.20
N VAL A 16 -7.67 -7.51 -7.78
CA VAL A 16 -6.29 -7.02 -7.62
C VAL A 16 -6.35 -5.60 -7.10
N ILE A 17 -5.80 -5.37 -5.91
CA ILE A 17 -5.70 -4.05 -5.31
C ILE A 17 -4.27 -3.58 -5.48
N LEU A 18 -4.09 -2.46 -6.18
CA LEU A 18 -2.80 -1.82 -6.41
C LEU A 18 -2.69 -0.59 -5.49
N ARG A 19 -1.72 -0.58 -4.59
CA ARG A 19 -1.40 0.60 -3.78
C ARG A 19 -0.05 1.12 -4.22
N SER A 20 0.03 2.41 -4.50
CA SER A 20 1.27 3.06 -4.88
C SER A 20 1.43 4.40 -4.17
N GLY A 21 2.66 4.74 -3.83
CA GLY A 21 3.01 6.00 -3.20
C GLY A 21 4.37 6.51 -3.64
N ALA A 22 4.75 7.65 -3.11
CA ALA A 22 6.06 8.25 -3.28
C ALA A 22 6.62 8.71 -1.92
N SER A 23 7.93 8.84 -1.82
CA SER A 23 8.55 9.38 -0.61
C SER A 23 8.13 10.84 -0.37
N PRO A 24 7.90 11.27 0.88
CA PRO A 24 7.42 12.62 1.18
C PRO A 24 8.45 13.74 0.95
N GLU A 25 9.63 13.45 0.42
CA GLU A 25 10.70 14.44 0.24
C GLU A 25 10.43 15.48 -0.86
N GLY A 26 9.71 15.06 -1.91
CA GLY A 26 9.47 15.85 -3.10
C GLY A 26 8.33 16.87 -2.98
N ASN A 27 7.90 17.36 -4.13
CA ASN A 27 6.72 18.19 -4.25
C ASN A 27 5.47 17.32 -4.23
N ILE A 28 4.46 17.67 -3.43
CA ILE A 28 3.25 16.87 -3.23
C ILE A 28 2.48 16.60 -4.54
N ARG A 29 2.43 17.58 -5.46
CA ARG A 29 1.77 17.41 -6.76
C ARG A 29 2.53 16.40 -7.62
N LEU A 30 3.86 16.49 -7.66
CA LEU A 30 4.69 15.53 -8.39
C LEU A 30 4.63 14.14 -7.78
N ASN A 31 4.58 14.04 -6.46
CA ASN A 31 4.41 12.77 -5.76
C ASN A 31 3.06 12.13 -6.06
N GLN A 32 1.98 12.93 -6.16
CA GLN A 32 0.68 12.42 -6.59
C GLN A 32 0.73 11.88 -8.02
N GLN A 33 1.27 12.64 -8.97
CA GLN A 33 1.42 12.19 -10.36
C GLN A 33 2.27 10.91 -10.47
N LEU A 34 3.35 10.83 -9.72
CA LEU A 34 4.22 9.65 -9.70
C LEU A 34 3.48 8.42 -9.16
N SER A 35 2.71 8.61 -8.10
CA SER A 35 1.87 7.57 -7.51
C SER A 35 0.81 7.07 -8.49
N ASP A 36 0.11 7.99 -9.19
CA ASP A 36 -0.88 7.66 -10.22
C ASP A 36 -0.25 6.85 -11.37
N GLN A 37 0.89 7.30 -11.88
CA GLN A 37 1.61 6.62 -12.97
C GLN A 37 2.05 5.21 -12.56
N ARG A 38 2.52 5.02 -11.34
CA ARG A 38 2.92 3.70 -10.83
C ARG A 38 1.74 2.73 -10.80
N CYS A 39 0.57 3.16 -10.32
CA CYS A 39 -0.64 2.34 -10.36
C CYS A 39 -1.00 1.95 -11.79
N THR A 40 -0.97 2.90 -12.72
CA THR A 40 -1.30 2.65 -14.15
C THR A 40 -0.35 1.64 -14.78
N VAL A 41 0.95 1.81 -14.58
CA VAL A 41 1.96 0.89 -15.14
C VAL A 41 1.80 -0.51 -14.58
N LEU A 42 1.59 -0.65 -13.26
CA LEU A 42 1.36 -1.94 -12.62
C LEU A 42 0.08 -2.62 -13.13
N GLN A 43 -0.99 -1.86 -13.26
CA GLN A 43 -2.26 -2.38 -13.80
C GLN A 43 -2.06 -2.94 -15.21
N SER A 44 -1.51 -2.15 -16.12
CA SER A 44 -1.23 -2.57 -17.51
C SER A 44 -0.36 -3.84 -17.55
N TYR A 45 0.69 -3.86 -16.74
CA TYR A 45 1.60 -5.02 -16.66
C TYR A 45 0.90 -6.31 -16.24
N ILE A 46 0.00 -6.23 -15.25
CA ILE A 46 -0.73 -7.40 -14.75
C ILE A 46 -1.83 -7.81 -15.74
N GLN A 47 -2.53 -6.85 -16.32
CA GLN A 47 -3.57 -7.13 -17.32
C GLN A 47 -3.05 -7.89 -18.53
N GLU A 48 -1.89 -7.47 -19.07
CA GLU A 48 -1.26 -8.15 -20.20
C GLU A 48 -0.93 -9.63 -19.91
N ARG A 49 -0.61 -9.95 -18.65
CA ARG A 49 -0.18 -11.31 -18.25
C ARG A 49 -1.29 -12.20 -17.78
N LEU A 50 -2.30 -11.66 -17.13
CA LEU A 50 -3.35 -12.45 -16.50
C LEU A 50 -4.69 -12.35 -17.23
N SER A 51 -4.77 -11.56 -18.31
CA SER A 51 -6.01 -11.36 -19.09
C SER A 51 -7.21 -11.00 -18.23
N LEU A 52 -7.01 -10.19 -17.18
CA LEU A 52 -8.06 -9.77 -16.26
C LEU A 52 -8.81 -8.55 -16.82
N PRO A 53 -10.13 -8.44 -16.59
CA PRO A 53 -10.90 -7.27 -16.96
C PRO A 53 -10.55 -6.07 -16.07
N ASP A 54 -10.76 -4.85 -16.54
CA ASP A 54 -10.55 -3.61 -15.77
C ASP A 54 -11.28 -3.61 -14.43
N SER A 55 -12.48 -4.20 -14.40
CA SER A 55 -13.31 -4.30 -13.18
C SER A 55 -12.69 -5.13 -12.07
N ALA A 56 -11.69 -5.95 -12.35
CA ALA A 56 -10.96 -6.71 -11.35
C ALA A 56 -9.93 -5.86 -10.59
N PHE A 57 -9.62 -4.66 -11.06
CA PHE A 57 -8.60 -3.80 -10.46
C PHE A 57 -9.19 -2.71 -9.57
N VAL A 58 -8.53 -2.48 -8.44
CA VAL A 58 -8.74 -1.33 -7.56
C VAL A 58 -7.40 -0.62 -7.38
N SER A 59 -7.27 0.57 -7.96
CA SER A 59 -6.03 1.36 -7.88
C SER A 59 -6.15 2.42 -6.80
N LEU A 60 -5.24 2.38 -5.83
CA LEU A 60 -5.13 3.29 -4.69
C LEU A 60 -3.85 4.10 -4.80
N SER A 61 -3.93 5.27 -5.39
CA SER A 61 -2.83 6.22 -5.45
C SER A 61 -2.79 7.04 -4.15
N LEU A 62 -1.74 6.86 -3.37
CA LEU A 62 -1.58 7.45 -2.04
C LEU A 62 -0.90 8.83 -2.07
N GLY A 63 -0.30 9.20 -3.21
CA GLY A 63 0.57 10.37 -3.29
C GLY A 63 1.82 10.16 -2.43
N GLU A 64 1.89 10.78 -1.26
CA GLU A 64 2.99 10.60 -0.31
C GLU A 64 2.74 9.43 0.66
N SER A 65 3.70 8.52 0.79
CA SER A 65 3.63 7.28 1.61
C SER A 65 3.87 7.57 3.10
N TRP A 66 2.99 8.33 3.74
CA TRP A 66 3.12 8.68 5.16
C TRP A 66 2.90 7.50 6.11
N GLU A 67 2.02 6.56 5.78
CA GLU A 67 1.75 5.37 6.60
C GLU A 67 2.94 4.42 6.59
N GLU A 68 3.51 4.18 5.41
CA GLU A 68 4.70 3.36 5.24
C GLU A 68 5.90 3.99 5.95
N LEU A 69 6.09 5.32 5.84
CA LEU A 69 7.11 6.03 6.60
C LEU A 69 6.91 5.86 8.11
N SER A 70 5.68 5.97 8.59
CA SER A 70 5.37 5.78 10.01
C SER A 70 5.73 4.37 10.49
N SER A 71 5.50 3.35 9.65
CA SER A 71 5.88 1.97 9.94
C SER A 71 7.40 1.80 9.99
N LEU A 72 8.14 2.33 9.00
CA LEU A 72 9.60 2.29 8.99
C LEU A 72 10.20 2.97 10.22
N VAL A 73 9.67 4.13 10.61
CA VAL A 73 10.11 4.83 11.83
C VAL A 73 9.85 4.01 13.08
N ARG A 74 8.66 3.44 13.21
CA ARG A 74 8.26 2.64 14.38
C ARG A 74 9.14 1.40 14.55
N ASP A 75 9.47 0.74 13.45
CA ASP A 75 10.17 -0.55 13.44
C ASP A 75 11.71 -0.38 13.43
N SER A 76 12.20 0.86 13.57
CA SER A 76 13.63 1.22 13.55
C SER A 76 14.18 1.64 14.91
N ASP A 77 15.51 1.69 14.98
CA ASP A 77 16.24 2.27 16.12
C ASP A 77 16.68 3.71 15.87
N MET A 78 15.93 4.46 15.03
CA MET A 78 16.31 5.83 14.69
C MET A 78 16.36 6.74 15.92
N PRO A 79 17.29 7.69 15.98
CA PRO A 79 17.33 8.70 17.02
C PRO A 79 16.06 9.58 17.02
N PHE A 80 15.53 9.88 18.21
CA PHE A 80 14.32 10.70 18.38
C PHE A 80 13.06 10.10 17.76
N ARG A 81 12.99 8.76 17.68
CA ARG A 81 11.90 7.99 17.10
C ARG A 81 10.51 8.40 17.64
N GLU A 82 10.36 8.48 18.95
CA GLU A 82 9.08 8.80 19.59
C GLU A 82 8.58 10.22 19.25
N GLU A 83 9.49 11.18 19.15
CA GLU A 83 9.15 12.55 18.74
C GLU A 83 8.70 12.58 17.27
N ALA A 84 9.37 11.82 16.40
CA ALA A 84 9.00 11.72 15.00
C ALA A 84 7.63 11.01 14.84
N LEU A 85 7.37 9.93 15.59
CA LEU A 85 6.10 9.22 15.60
C LEU A 85 4.95 10.10 16.10
N SER A 86 5.19 10.93 17.12
CA SER A 86 4.19 11.90 17.59
C SER A 86 3.80 12.87 16.47
N ILE A 87 4.78 13.43 15.74
CA ILE A 87 4.47 14.31 14.61
C ILE A 87 3.72 13.56 13.49
N LEU A 88 4.16 12.35 13.14
CA LEU A 88 3.52 11.54 12.10
C LEU A 88 2.06 11.20 12.42
N ARG A 89 1.76 10.94 13.69
CA ARG A 89 0.41 10.60 14.16
C ARG A 89 -0.48 11.83 14.34
N ASP A 90 0.04 12.86 15.01
CA ASP A 90 -0.78 13.93 15.60
C ASP A 90 -0.82 15.19 14.72
N THR A 91 0.12 15.36 13.78
CA THR A 91 0.16 16.52 12.90
C THR A 91 -0.49 16.21 11.55
N PRO A 92 -1.50 16.97 11.10
CA PRO A 92 -2.07 16.81 9.77
C PRO A 92 -1.05 17.15 8.67
N ILE A 93 -1.30 16.71 7.44
CA ILE A 93 -0.44 17.03 6.29
C ILE A 93 -0.27 18.53 6.17
N TRP A 94 -1.36 19.29 6.29
CA TRP A 94 -1.39 20.76 6.33
C TRP A 94 -2.03 21.25 7.62
N VAL A 95 -1.36 22.12 8.33
CA VAL A 95 -1.90 22.83 9.49
C VAL A 95 -2.43 24.18 9.00
N THR A 96 -3.75 24.37 9.10
CA THR A 96 -4.39 25.60 8.64
C THR A 96 -4.90 26.43 9.81
N ARG A 97 -4.80 27.76 9.68
CA ARG A 97 -5.40 28.73 10.60
C ARG A 97 -6.02 29.86 9.79
N ASN A 98 -7.30 30.17 10.04
CA ASN A 98 -8.06 31.18 9.29
C ASN A 98 -7.99 30.99 7.76
N GLY A 99 -8.07 29.75 7.29
CA GLY A 99 -8.00 29.41 5.87
C GLY A 99 -6.62 29.42 5.22
N ALA A 100 -5.59 29.85 5.93
CA ALA A 100 -4.20 29.86 5.44
C ALA A 100 -3.39 28.68 6.00
N VAL A 101 -2.52 28.10 5.18
CA VAL A 101 -1.56 27.07 5.62
C VAL A 101 -0.45 27.75 6.41
N VAL A 102 -0.37 27.46 7.69
CA VAL A 102 0.64 28.03 8.62
C VAL A 102 1.78 27.07 8.92
N ASP A 103 1.55 25.75 8.82
CA ASP A 103 2.55 24.70 9.06
C ASP A 103 2.18 23.42 8.33
N SER A 104 3.01 22.37 8.44
CA SER A 104 2.75 21.05 7.87
C SER A 104 3.51 19.97 8.63
N ARG A 105 3.00 18.72 8.59
CA ARG A 105 3.70 17.55 9.08
C ARG A 105 5.14 17.48 8.57
N LYS A 106 5.33 17.68 7.29
CA LYS A 106 6.63 17.69 6.63
C LYS A 106 7.56 18.74 7.21
N ARG A 107 7.08 20.00 7.37
CA ARG A 107 7.88 21.08 7.94
C ARG A 107 8.31 20.79 9.37
N GLN A 108 7.42 20.23 10.20
CA GLN A 108 7.76 19.86 11.56
C GLN A 108 8.84 18.78 11.61
N LEU A 109 8.73 17.73 10.80
CA LEU A 109 9.76 16.70 10.70
C LEU A 109 11.09 17.25 10.18
N MET A 110 11.05 18.14 9.18
CA MET A 110 12.25 18.79 8.64
C MET A 110 12.98 19.65 9.68
N ASN A 111 12.25 20.26 10.61
CA ASN A 111 12.81 21.12 11.65
C ASN A 111 13.16 20.37 12.94
N LEU A 112 12.66 19.14 13.10
CA LEU A 112 12.86 18.37 14.32
C LEU A 112 14.35 18.15 14.60
N ARG A 113 14.77 18.54 15.81
CA ARG A 113 16.16 18.44 16.26
C ARG A 113 17.18 19.07 15.29
N GLY A 114 16.84 20.24 14.73
CA GLY A 114 17.71 20.93 13.76
C GLY A 114 17.91 20.16 12.46
N GLY A 115 16.89 19.43 12.03
CA GLY A 115 16.87 18.67 10.77
C GLY A 115 17.59 17.32 10.82
N ARG A 116 18.08 16.87 11.99
CA ARG A 116 18.77 15.58 12.12
C ARG A 116 17.84 14.40 11.81
N VAL A 117 16.59 14.48 12.28
CA VAL A 117 15.57 13.44 12.05
C VAL A 117 15.26 13.32 10.57
N TRP A 118 15.04 14.43 9.87
CA TRP A 118 14.76 14.44 8.45
C TRP A 118 15.92 13.88 7.62
N ARG A 119 17.16 14.28 7.95
CA ARG A 119 18.36 13.72 7.26
C ARG A 119 18.47 12.21 7.43
N TYR A 120 18.21 11.72 8.65
CA TYR A 120 18.18 10.27 8.89
C TYR A 120 17.14 9.57 8.00
N MET A 121 15.91 10.11 7.91
CA MET A 121 14.86 9.56 7.05
C MET A 121 15.23 9.61 5.56
N LEU A 122 15.88 10.69 5.10
CA LEU A 122 16.36 10.82 3.72
C LEU A 122 17.37 9.72 3.35
N GLU A 123 18.23 9.37 4.28
CA GLU A 123 19.31 8.42 4.08
C GLU A 123 18.83 6.96 4.21
N HIS A 124 17.98 6.67 5.19
CA HIS A 124 17.66 5.29 5.56
C HIS A 124 16.26 4.81 5.13
N PHE A 125 15.27 5.69 5.04
CA PHE A 125 13.88 5.29 4.78
C PHE A 125 13.36 5.70 3.40
N PHE A 126 13.69 6.90 2.93
CA PHE A 126 13.15 7.37 1.66
C PHE A 126 13.60 6.58 0.44
N PRO A 127 14.79 5.97 0.38
CA PRO A 127 15.14 5.06 -0.71
C PRO A 127 14.15 3.90 -0.87
N GLU A 128 13.66 3.32 0.22
CA GLU A 128 12.64 2.27 0.19
C GLU A 128 11.29 2.80 -0.32
N LEU A 129 10.89 4.00 0.13
CA LEU A 129 9.62 4.62 -0.25
C LEU A 129 9.59 5.12 -1.70
N ARG A 130 10.74 5.38 -2.32
CA ARG A 130 10.82 5.78 -3.74
C ARG A 130 10.29 4.72 -4.69
N ASN A 131 10.36 3.44 -4.30
CA ASN A 131 9.92 2.31 -5.10
C ASN A 131 8.74 1.56 -4.46
N CYS A 132 8.01 2.21 -3.54
CA CYS A 132 6.91 1.56 -2.82
C CYS A 132 5.70 1.36 -3.74
N SER A 133 5.41 0.10 -4.02
CA SER A 133 4.15 -0.33 -4.64
C SER A 133 3.76 -1.67 -4.04
N VAL A 134 2.48 -1.83 -3.74
CA VAL A 134 1.92 -3.03 -3.13
C VAL A 134 0.84 -3.59 -4.03
N ILE A 135 0.90 -4.89 -4.30
CA ILE A 135 -0.11 -5.64 -5.03
C ILE A 135 -0.77 -6.59 -4.04
N ILE A 136 -2.08 -6.49 -3.88
CA ILE A 136 -2.88 -7.38 -3.05
C ILE A 136 -3.79 -8.15 -3.99
N CYS A 137 -3.68 -9.48 -3.97
CA CYS A 137 -4.52 -10.37 -4.74
C CYS A 137 -5.58 -11.00 -3.82
N GLU A 138 -6.85 -10.79 -4.13
CA GLU A 138 -7.96 -11.44 -3.46
C GLU A 138 -8.38 -12.66 -4.28
N LEU A 139 -8.36 -13.83 -3.63
CA LEU A 139 -8.68 -15.10 -4.24
C LEU A 139 -10.02 -15.63 -3.70
N GLU A 140 -10.81 -16.23 -4.55
CA GLU A 140 -12.05 -16.90 -4.19
C GLU A 140 -11.90 -18.40 -4.43
N SER A 141 -12.32 -19.22 -3.45
CA SER A 141 -12.36 -20.66 -3.62
C SER A 141 -13.60 -21.06 -4.46
N VAL A 142 -13.38 -21.64 -5.61
CA VAL A 142 -14.47 -22.17 -6.44
C VAL A 142 -14.71 -23.63 -6.07
N ILE A 143 -15.80 -23.88 -5.36
CA ILE A 143 -16.25 -25.26 -5.08
C ILE A 143 -17.00 -25.77 -6.33
N THR A 144 -16.34 -26.58 -7.14
CA THR A 144 -17.05 -27.31 -8.21
C THR A 144 -17.82 -28.46 -7.58
N GLY A 145 -19.15 -28.32 -7.52
CA GLY A 145 -20.05 -29.45 -7.20
C GLY A 145 -19.94 -30.56 -8.22
N LYS A 146 -20.25 -31.82 -7.83
CA LYS A 146 -20.24 -32.99 -8.71
C LYS A 146 -21.09 -32.85 -9.97
N ASP A 147 -21.91 -31.82 -10.07
CA ASP A 147 -22.90 -31.59 -11.13
C ASP A 147 -22.47 -30.55 -12.17
N GLY A 148 -21.22 -30.08 -12.14
CA GLY A 148 -20.68 -29.12 -13.12
C GLY A 148 -21.33 -27.73 -13.11
N LYS A 149 -22.19 -27.40 -12.13
CA LYS A 149 -22.79 -26.09 -11.98
C LYS A 149 -22.04 -25.27 -10.94
N CYS A 150 -21.55 -24.11 -11.36
CA CYS A 150 -20.97 -23.10 -10.44
C CYS A 150 -22.09 -22.56 -9.52
N HIS A 151 -21.98 -22.80 -8.23
CA HIS A 151 -22.80 -22.14 -7.22
C HIS A 151 -21.95 -21.04 -6.57
N SER A 152 -22.43 -19.80 -6.67
CA SER A 152 -21.84 -18.68 -5.95
C SER A 152 -21.94 -18.94 -4.44
N PRO A 153 -20.86 -18.80 -3.67
CA PRO A 153 -20.91 -19.01 -2.23
C PRO A 153 -21.69 -17.89 -1.54
N SER A 154 -22.73 -18.25 -0.83
CA SER A 154 -23.56 -17.33 -0.01
C SER A 154 -22.93 -17.03 1.35
N LYS A 155 -21.63 -17.02 1.51
CA LYS A 155 -20.95 -16.64 2.75
C LYS A 155 -19.82 -15.66 2.46
N LYS A 156 -19.82 -14.53 3.19
CA LYS A 156 -18.63 -13.68 3.32
C LYS A 156 -17.45 -14.58 3.68
N VAL A 157 -16.52 -14.72 2.75
CA VAL A 157 -15.23 -15.34 3.01
C VAL A 157 -14.41 -14.30 3.76
N GLU A 158 -13.91 -14.65 4.95
CA GLU A 158 -12.83 -13.88 5.59
C GLU A 158 -11.65 -13.85 4.62
N PRO A 159 -10.90 -12.72 4.56
CA PRO A 159 -9.78 -12.60 3.65
C PRO A 159 -8.71 -13.64 4.03
N ALA A 160 -8.72 -14.76 3.33
CA ALA A 160 -7.66 -15.75 3.40
C ALA A 160 -6.53 -15.30 2.45
N ASP A 161 -5.34 -15.21 3.01
CA ASP A 161 -4.05 -15.05 2.32
C ASP A 161 -3.87 -13.79 1.45
N THR A 162 -3.62 -12.68 2.13
CA THR A 162 -3.07 -11.48 1.48
C THR A 162 -1.59 -11.72 1.15
N VAL A 163 -1.28 -11.89 -0.13
CA VAL A 163 0.11 -11.93 -0.61
C VAL A 163 0.58 -10.48 -0.86
N ILE A 164 1.45 -9.99 -0.01
CA ILE A 164 2.07 -8.67 -0.18
C ILE A 164 3.37 -8.86 -0.95
N ILE A 165 3.41 -8.42 -2.19
CA ILE A 165 4.63 -8.37 -3.01
C ILE A 165 5.22 -6.97 -2.87
N ARG A 166 6.36 -6.86 -2.20
CA ARG A 166 7.17 -5.64 -2.14
C ARG A 166 8.24 -5.74 -3.20
N ASN A 167 8.30 -4.79 -4.12
CA ASN A 167 9.45 -4.63 -5.01
C ASN A 167 10.60 -4.04 -4.18
N THR A 168 11.66 -4.79 -4.01
CA THR A 168 12.98 -4.34 -3.53
C THR A 168 13.77 -3.71 -4.66
#